data_9df140840e3a43473fc0b6785f466897
#
_entry.id   9df140840e3a43473fc0b6785f466897
#
_cell.length_a   1.000
_cell.length_b   1.000
_cell.length_c   1.000
_cell.angle_alpha   90.00
_cell.angle_beta   90.00
_cell.angle_gamma   90.00
#
_symmetry.space_group_name_H-M   'P 1'
#
loop_
_entity.id
_entity.type
_entity.pdbx_description
1 polymer ?
#
loop_
_entity_poly.entity_id
_entity_poly.type
_entity_poly.pdbx_seq_one_letter_code
_entity_poly.pdbx_strand_id
1 'polypeptide(L)'
;MTRTATPAMLTAPTLPQALRNGINAHAAAQLQVDIAPYPGMEEGDLIELFWNNCFAASRRITACRIGQPTRLRIPQSFVLDGPAHVHYQVMQIGHGPARSATTQVRVKTDCPGGQPPAVYSDENQNLAPVGLPETIRRQGVNSRQVHRGVPLTIEPYPNMSSGDAITLRWGDVRMDLPKVTAKGVGLTVQVWVPSSVIIEGGDDCRLEVTYCVLDRVGNNSRWAPTRTLRIAPLLPTRPATATPVYQPRPLG
;
A
#
# COMPACT_ATOMS: atom_id res chain seq x y z
N MET A 1 18.85 -25.96 48.67
CA MET A 1 19.19 -25.84 47.25
C MET A 1 18.10 -24.99 46.58
N THR A 2 18.29 -23.71 46.54
CA THR A 2 17.37 -22.75 45.89
C THR A 2 17.57 -22.88 44.38
N ARG A 3 16.61 -23.47 43.69
CA ARG A 3 16.53 -23.46 42.23
C ARG A 3 16.35 -22.01 41.79
N THR A 4 17.40 -21.40 41.31
CA THR A 4 17.31 -20.13 40.53
C THR A 4 16.53 -20.44 39.26
N ALA A 5 15.22 -20.17 39.26
CA ALA A 5 14.40 -20.22 38.05
C ALA A 5 14.98 -19.16 37.09
N THR A 6 15.45 -19.60 35.93
CA THR A 6 15.79 -18.69 34.84
C THR A 6 14.56 -17.82 34.58
N PRO A 7 14.65 -16.48 34.63
CA PRO A 7 13.48 -15.64 34.41
C PRO A 7 12.89 -15.97 33.04
N ALA A 8 11.62 -16.37 33.03
CA ALA A 8 10.89 -16.64 31.78
C ALA A 8 10.95 -15.37 30.93
N MET A 9 11.57 -15.47 29.75
CA MET A 9 11.73 -14.33 28.86
C MET A 9 10.35 -13.90 28.38
N LEU A 10 9.94 -12.66 28.68
CA LEU A 10 8.67 -12.11 28.24
C LEU A 10 8.64 -12.01 26.71
N THR A 11 7.54 -12.43 26.09
CA THR A 11 7.36 -12.37 24.64
C THR A 11 7.35 -10.92 24.14
N ALA A 12 7.76 -10.70 22.88
CA ALA A 12 7.69 -9.38 22.28
C ALA A 12 6.24 -8.89 22.15
N PRO A 13 5.98 -7.58 22.32
CA PRO A 13 4.65 -7.02 22.08
C PRO A 13 4.30 -7.09 20.58
N THR A 14 3.00 -7.11 20.26
CA THR A 14 2.51 -7.10 18.89
C THR A 14 1.82 -5.77 18.56
N LEU A 15 1.88 -5.35 17.30
CA LEU A 15 1.24 -4.15 16.79
C LEU A 15 0.23 -4.56 15.71
N PRO A 16 -1.06 -4.74 16.04
CA PRO A 16 -2.05 -5.28 15.10
C PRO A 16 -2.26 -4.43 13.83
N GLN A 17 -2.00 -3.11 13.92
CA GLN A 17 -2.12 -2.21 12.78
C GLN A 17 -0.88 -2.20 11.87
N ALA A 18 0.24 -2.83 12.27
CA ALA A 18 1.45 -2.88 11.45
C ALA A 18 1.28 -3.83 10.27
N LEU A 19 1.39 -3.30 9.05
CA LEU A 19 1.39 -4.10 7.82
C LEU A 19 2.83 -4.47 7.46
N ARG A 20 3.18 -5.77 7.51
CA ARG A 20 4.55 -6.25 7.22
C ARG A 20 5.61 -5.47 8.02
N ASN A 21 5.36 -5.25 9.30
CA ASN A 21 6.18 -4.43 10.21
C ASN A 21 6.25 -2.93 9.83
N GLY A 22 5.38 -2.45 8.96
CA GLY A 22 5.24 -1.05 8.59
C GLY A 22 4.04 -0.39 9.25
N ILE A 23 4.21 0.85 9.70
CA ILE A 23 3.15 1.68 10.27
C ILE A 23 2.93 2.85 9.34
N ASN A 24 1.75 2.91 8.72
CA ASN A 24 1.35 4.00 7.84
C ASN A 24 0.74 5.18 8.62
N ALA A 25 0.42 6.28 7.93
CA ALA A 25 -0.17 7.48 8.52
C ALA A 25 -1.45 7.20 9.31
N HIS A 26 -2.34 6.35 8.77
CA HIS A 26 -3.60 6.01 9.42
C HIS A 26 -3.37 5.22 10.72
N ALA A 27 -2.51 4.21 10.68
CA ALA A 27 -2.16 3.41 11.85
C ALA A 27 -1.44 4.25 12.93
N ALA A 28 -0.56 5.18 12.52
CA ALA A 28 0.18 6.07 13.42
C ALA A 28 -0.75 6.96 14.27
N ALA A 29 -1.87 7.41 13.70
CA ALA A 29 -2.82 8.28 14.41
C ALA A 29 -3.51 7.60 15.61
N GLN A 30 -3.60 6.27 15.63
CA GLN A 30 -4.29 5.50 16.68
C GLN A 30 -3.57 4.20 17.02
N LEU A 31 -2.24 4.23 17.07
CA LEU A 31 -1.40 3.06 17.24
C LEU A 31 -1.65 2.37 18.57
N GLN A 32 -1.86 1.07 18.51
CA GLN A 32 -2.07 0.19 19.66
C GLN A 32 -1.03 -0.91 19.69
N VAL A 33 -0.69 -1.31 20.91
CA VAL A 33 0.24 -2.40 21.19
C VAL A 33 -0.46 -3.42 22.06
N ASP A 34 -0.45 -4.67 21.62
CA ASP A 34 -1.01 -5.79 22.34
C ASP A 34 0.13 -6.58 23.03
N ILE A 35 -0.05 -6.81 24.32
CA ILE A 35 0.84 -7.59 25.18
C ILE A 35 0.09 -8.85 25.57
N ALA A 36 0.62 -10.00 25.18
CA ALA A 36 0.04 -11.29 25.53
C ALA A 36 0.13 -11.56 27.05
N PRO A 37 -0.76 -12.37 27.62
CA PRO A 37 -0.58 -12.84 28.99
C PRO A 37 0.78 -13.50 29.17
N TYR A 38 1.41 -13.27 30.31
CA TYR A 38 2.73 -13.80 30.63
C TYR A 38 2.67 -14.75 31.84
N PRO A 39 3.61 -15.69 31.96
CA PRO A 39 3.68 -16.58 33.11
C PRO A 39 3.86 -15.81 34.43
N GLY A 40 3.07 -16.17 35.45
CA GLY A 40 3.11 -15.49 36.74
C GLY A 40 2.44 -14.11 36.74
N MET A 41 1.53 -13.84 35.80
CA MET A 41 0.75 -12.59 35.76
C MET A 41 -0.20 -12.53 36.97
N GLU A 42 -0.06 -11.51 37.80
CA GLU A 42 -0.81 -11.34 39.03
C GLU A 42 -1.46 -9.96 39.14
N GLU A 43 -2.44 -9.86 40.03
CA GLU A 43 -3.04 -8.58 40.37
C GLU A 43 -2.00 -7.66 41.01
N GLY A 44 -1.98 -6.40 40.58
CA GLY A 44 -1.01 -5.41 41.06
C GLY A 44 0.22 -5.25 40.16
N ASP A 45 0.49 -6.20 39.27
CA ASP A 45 1.58 -6.06 38.30
C ASP A 45 1.45 -4.76 37.51
N LEU A 46 2.56 -4.05 37.32
CA LEU A 46 2.60 -2.84 36.50
C LEU A 46 3.33 -3.17 35.19
N ILE A 47 2.61 -3.06 34.08
CA ILE A 47 3.17 -3.11 32.73
C ILE A 47 3.53 -1.69 32.31
N GLU A 48 4.78 -1.49 31.89
CA GLU A 48 5.27 -0.24 31.32
C GLU A 48 5.71 -0.47 29.88
N LEU A 49 5.17 0.29 28.95
CA LEU A 49 5.45 0.20 27.52
C LEU A 49 6.46 1.27 27.11
N PHE A 50 7.43 0.88 26.30
CA PHE A 50 8.48 1.76 25.81
C PHE A 50 8.50 1.79 24.28
N TRP A 51 8.59 3.00 23.73
CA TRP A 51 8.79 3.30 22.32
C TRP A 51 10.16 3.97 22.16
N ASN A 52 11.09 3.35 21.42
CA ASN A 52 12.46 3.82 21.27
C ASN A 52 13.14 4.12 22.63
N ASN A 53 12.93 3.24 23.61
CA ASN A 53 13.38 3.37 25.01
C ASN A 53 12.76 4.56 25.79
N CYS A 54 11.84 5.31 25.22
CA CYS A 54 11.07 6.32 25.95
C CYS A 54 9.79 5.67 26.51
N PHE A 55 9.47 5.96 27.77
CA PHE A 55 8.22 5.53 28.39
C PHE A 55 7.03 6.13 27.62
N ALA A 56 6.11 5.27 27.16
CA ALA A 56 4.99 5.69 26.34
C ALA A 56 3.62 5.51 27.02
N ALA A 57 3.45 4.43 27.78
CA ALA A 57 2.19 4.13 28.46
C ALA A 57 2.42 3.10 29.57
N SER A 58 1.51 3.03 30.52
CA SER A 58 1.50 1.96 31.52
C SER A 58 0.10 1.47 31.83
N ARG A 59 0.02 0.28 32.41
CA ARG A 59 -1.21 -0.29 32.94
C ARG A 59 -0.93 -1.22 34.12
N ARG A 60 -1.71 -1.02 35.19
CA ARG A 60 -1.73 -1.96 36.31
C ARG A 60 -2.74 -3.08 36.02
N ILE A 61 -2.34 -4.32 36.33
CA ILE A 61 -3.19 -5.50 36.18
C ILE A 61 -4.15 -5.54 37.36
N THR A 62 -5.43 -5.72 37.06
CA THR A 62 -6.50 -5.95 38.02
C THR A 62 -6.90 -7.43 38.00
N ALA A 63 -7.54 -7.91 39.05
CA ALA A 63 -7.95 -9.33 39.18
C ALA A 63 -8.69 -9.86 37.95
N CYS A 64 -9.61 -9.08 37.37
CA CYS A 64 -10.38 -9.46 36.16
C CYS A 64 -9.56 -9.46 34.86
N ARG A 65 -8.32 -8.98 34.89
CA ARG A 65 -7.41 -8.92 33.73
C ARG A 65 -6.34 -9.99 33.75
N ILE A 66 -6.24 -10.77 34.80
CA ILE A 66 -5.28 -11.89 34.88
C ILE A 66 -5.57 -12.88 33.75
N GLY A 67 -4.54 -13.27 33.01
CA GLY A 67 -4.66 -14.18 31.87
C GLY A 67 -5.26 -13.57 30.60
N GLN A 68 -5.56 -12.26 30.60
CA GLN A 68 -6.09 -11.56 29.41
C GLN A 68 -5.00 -10.72 28.74
N PRO A 69 -5.06 -10.57 27.40
CA PRO A 69 -4.18 -9.65 26.69
C PRO A 69 -4.37 -8.21 27.18
N THR A 70 -3.28 -7.48 27.30
CA THR A 70 -3.28 -6.06 27.68
C THR A 70 -3.02 -5.21 26.44
N ARG A 71 -3.95 -4.31 26.14
CA ARG A 71 -3.82 -3.35 25.03
C ARG A 71 -3.48 -1.97 25.56
N LEU A 72 -2.40 -1.38 25.04
CA LEU A 72 -1.93 -0.03 25.35
C LEU A 72 -1.89 0.81 24.08
N ARG A 73 -2.15 2.11 24.21
CA ARG A 73 -2.06 3.08 23.11
C ARG A 73 -0.75 3.83 23.17
N ILE A 74 -0.09 3.99 22.03
CA ILE A 74 1.06 4.89 21.87
C ILE A 74 0.53 6.30 21.56
N PRO A 75 0.92 7.35 22.30
CA PRO A 75 0.59 8.72 21.93
C PRO A 75 1.18 9.07 20.56
N GLN A 76 0.41 9.74 19.70
CA GLN A 76 0.82 10.07 18.33
C GLN A 76 2.15 10.86 18.28
N SER A 77 2.41 11.69 19.28
CA SER A 77 3.66 12.46 19.38
C SER A 77 4.93 11.62 19.46
N PHE A 78 4.83 10.33 19.82
CA PHE A 78 5.96 9.39 19.82
C PHE A 78 6.20 8.73 18.47
N VAL A 79 5.18 8.72 17.60
CA VAL A 79 5.19 7.94 16.35
C VAL A 79 5.77 8.79 15.22
N LEU A 80 7.11 8.93 15.24
CA LEU A 80 7.87 9.67 14.23
C LEU A 80 8.35 8.73 13.13
N ASP A 81 8.52 9.27 11.91
CA ASP A 81 9.01 8.51 10.75
C ASP A 81 10.39 7.91 11.00
N GLY A 82 10.56 6.68 10.56
CA GLY A 82 11.81 5.94 10.68
C GLY A 82 11.66 4.58 11.36
N PRO A 83 12.78 3.93 11.71
CA PRO A 83 12.76 2.69 12.47
C PRO A 83 12.33 2.95 13.92
N ALA A 84 11.53 2.05 14.47
CA ALA A 84 11.12 2.11 15.86
C ALA A 84 11.22 0.74 16.53
N HIS A 85 11.53 0.77 17.83
CA HIS A 85 11.72 -0.39 18.67
C HIS A 85 10.70 -0.33 19.81
N VAL A 86 9.92 -1.40 19.97
CA VAL A 86 8.86 -1.48 20.97
C VAL A 86 9.13 -2.64 21.90
N HIS A 87 9.18 -2.36 23.18
CA HIS A 87 9.27 -3.37 24.22
C HIS A 87 8.46 -2.94 25.43
N TYR A 88 8.20 -3.85 26.33
CA TYR A 88 7.60 -3.56 27.61
C TYR A 88 8.43 -4.18 28.74
N GLN A 89 8.20 -3.70 29.94
CA GLN A 89 8.67 -4.35 31.17
C GLN A 89 7.51 -4.54 32.13
N VAL A 90 7.64 -5.56 32.96
CA VAL A 90 6.68 -5.88 34.02
C VAL A 90 7.38 -5.67 35.35
N MET A 91 6.76 -4.90 36.22
CA MET A 91 7.18 -4.70 37.59
C MET A 91 6.22 -5.47 38.51
N GLN A 92 6.74 -6.50 39.18
CA GLN A 92 6.01 -7.29 40.16
C GLN A 92 6.44 -6.94 41.58
N ILE A 93 5.51 -7.02 42.53
CA ILE A 93 5.82 -6.71 43.94
C ILE A 93 6.91 -7.67 44.45
N GLY A 94 7.99 -7.14 44.99
CA GLY A 94 9.11 -7.92 45.54
C GLY A 94 10.09 -8.47 44.49
N HIS A 95 9.93 -8.15 43.23
CA HIS A 95 10.80 -8.59 42.13
C HIS A 95 11.38 -7.39 41.36
N GLY A 96 12.55 -7.58 40.75
CA GLY A 96 13.09 -6.61 39.79
C GLY A 96 12.29 -6.57 38.49
N PRO A 97 12.44 -5.49 37.70
CA PRO A 97 11.72 -5.37 36.43
C PRO A 97 12.14 -6.47 35.44
N ALA A 98 11.15 -7.17 34.88
CA ALA A 98 11.36 -8.13 33.80
C ALA A 98 11.08 -7.46 32.44
N ARG A 99 12.06 -7.51 31.53
CA ARG A 99 11.95 -6.90 30.21
C ARG A 99 11.57 -7.92 29.13
N SER A 100 10.70 -7.53 28.22
CA SER A 100 10.32 -8.33 27.06
C SER A 100 11.37 -8.32 25.94
N ALA A 101 11.25 -9.27 25.01
CA ALA A 101 11.86 -9.13 23.69
C ALA A 101 11.33 -7.88 22.98
N THR A 102 12.07 -7.38 21.99
CA THR A 102 11.76 -6.13 21.27
C THR A 102 11.12 -6.42 19.92
N THR A 103 10.02 -5.76 19.61
CA THR A 103 9.44 -5.72 18.25
C THR A 103 10.03 -4.53 17.49
N GLN A 104 10.48 -4.79 16.26
CA GLN A 104 10.98 -3.76 15.36
C GLN A 104 9.93 -3.43 14.31
N VAL A 105 9.66 -2.15 14.10
CA VAL A 105 8.73 -1.64 13.08
C VAL A 105 9.35 -0.46 12.35
N ARG A 106 8.78 -0.12 11.21
CA ARG A 106 9.15 1.08 10.45
C ARG A 106 7.92 1.97 10.28
N VAL A 107 8.03 3.19 10.76
CA VAL A 107 7.00 4.23 10.59
C VAL A 107 7.27 5.00 9.31
N LYS A 108 6.24 5.25 8.51
CA LYS A 108 6.23 6.18 7.39
C LYS A 108 4.85 6.81 7.31
N THR A 109 4.77 8.08 7.63
CA THR A 109 3.53 8.86 7.62
C THR A 109 3.37 9.73 6.38
N ASP A 110 4.46 9.95 5.65
CA ASP A 110 4.46 10.64 4.37
C ASP A 110 3.82 9.79 3.27
N CYS A 111 2.65 10.22 2.79
CA CYS A 111 1.96 9.54 1.70
C CYS A 111 2.59 9.83 0.34
N PRO A 112 2.63 8.87 -0.60
CA PRO A 112 2.96 9.15 -2.01
C PRO A 112 2.03 10.24 -2.56
N GLY A 113 2.58 11.23 -3.27
CA GLY A 113 1.82 12.37 -3.76
C GLY A 113 1.45 13.39 -2.67
N GLY A 114 2.06 13.30 -1.47
CA GLY A 114 1.76 14.18 -0.33
C GLY A 114 0.41 13.89 0.32
N GLN A 115 0.01 14.72 1.27
CA GLN A 115 -1.30 14.59 1.92
C GLN A 115 -2.40 14.99 0.92
N PRO A 116 -3.42 14.15 0.71
CA PRO A 116 -4.54 14.50 -0.17
C PRO A 116 -5.30 15.71 0.43
N PRO A 117 -5.63 16.71 -0.40
CA PRO A 117 -6.11 18.01 0.08
C PRO A 117 -7.51 18.00 0.72
N ALA A 118 -8.32 16.97 0.54
CA ALA A 118 -9.65 16.89 1.17
C ALA A 118 -10.07 15.45 1.45
N VAL A 119 -10.80 15.26 2.55
CA VAL A 119 -11.32 13.96 2.99
C VAL A 119 -12.33 13.37 1.98
N TYR A 120 -12.99 14.21 1.19
CA TYR A 120 -14.10 13.85 0.29
C TYR A 120 -13.70 13.74 -1.19
N SER A 121 -12.43 13.99 -1.56
CA SER A 121 -11.98 13.85 -2.95
C SER A 121 -11.32 12.50 -3.17
N ASP A 122 -11.75 11.75 -4.18
CA ASP A 122 -11.08 10.53 -4.62
C ASP A 122 -9.81 10.82 -5.42
N GLU A 123 -9.60 12.06 -5.84
CA GLU A 123 -8.42 12.52 -6.56
C GLU A 123 -7.44 13.28 -5.68
N ASN A 124 -6.15 13.05 -5.92
CA ASN A 124 -5.05 13.81 -5.32
C ASN A 124 -4.47 14.78 -6.35
N GLN A 125 -4.78 16.06 -6.19
CA GLN A 125 -4.34 17.14 -7.09
C GLN A 125 -2.82 17.40 -7.02
N ASN A 126 -2.11 16.83 -6.04
CA ASN A 126 -0.65 16.90 -5.97
C ASN A 126 0.05 15.89 -6.89
N LEU A 127 -0.70 14.97 -7.50
CA LEU A 127 -0.21 14.08 -8.54
C LEU A 127 -0.45 14.72 -9.92
N ALA A 128 0.53 14.64 -10.79
CA ALA A 128 0.31 15.01 -12.19
C ALA A 128 -0.58 13.97 -12.88
N PRO A 129 -1.52 14.36 -13.76
CA PRO A 129 -2.23 13.40 -14.58
C PRO A 129 -1.25 12.66 -15.51
N VAL A 130 -1.62 11.47 -16.00
CA VAL A 130 -0.76 10.70 -16.93
C VAL A 130 -0.32 11.57 -18.11
N GLY A 131 0.98 11.52 -18.44
CA GLY A 131 1.52 12.14 -19.63
C GLY A 131 1.25 11.29 -20.87
N LEU A 132 0.86 11.92 -21.96
CA LEU A 132 0.54 11.27 -23.24
C LEU A 132 1.29 11.95 -24.37
N PRO A 133 1.74 11.21 -25.39
CA PRO A 133 2.24 11.82 -26.62
C PRO A 133 1.23 12.80 -27.20
N GLU A 134 1.70 13.93 -27.70
CA GLU A 134 0.85 15.02 -28.22
C GLU A 134 -0.15 14.54 -29.29
N THR A 135 0.28 13.62 -30.15
CA THR A 135 -0.58 13.02 -31.18
C THR A 135 -1.76 12.26 -30.58
N ILE A 136 -1.53 11.48 -29.52
CA ILE A 136 -2.58 10.74 -28.82
C ILE A 136 -3.49 11.69 -28.05
N ARG A 137 -2.92 12.71 -27.43
CA ARG A 137 -3.68 13.72 -26.69
C ARG A 137 -4.66 14.48 -27.57
N ARG A 138 -4.27 14.80 -28.82
CA ARG A 138 -5.11 15.57 -29.76
C ARG A 138 -6.07 14.70 -30.57
N GLN A 139 -5.60 13.55 -31.03
CA GLN A 139 -6.31 12.72 -32.01
C GLN A 139 -6.96 11.48 -31.39
N GLY A 140 -6.62 11.16 -30.15
CA GLY A 140 -7.00 9.89 -29.51
C GLY A 140 -6.12 8.73 -29.97
N VAL A 141 -6.52 7.53 -29.61
CA VAL A 141 -5.86 6.26 -29.94
C VAL A 141 -6.50 5.69 -31.20
N ASN A 142 -5.75 5.56 -32.28
CA ASN A 142 -6.20 4.99 -33.54
C ASN A 142 -6.02 3.45 -33.56
N SER A 143 -6.62 2.77 -34.56
CA SER A 143 -6.59 1.31 -34.68
C SER A 143 -5.15 0.73 -34.70
N ARG A 144 -4.18 1.42 -35.31
CA ARG A 144 -2.77 0.98 -35.31
C ARG A 144 -2.18 1.01 -33.88
N GLN A 145 -2.51 2.06 -33.10
CA GLN A 145 -2.04 2.20 -31.71
C GLN A 145 -2.74 1.19 -30.80
N VAL A 146 -4.02 0.88 -31.03
CA VAL A 146 -4.71 -0.19 -30.32
C VAL A 146 -3.96 -1.51 -30.46
N HIS A 147 -3.51 -1.86 -31.67
CA HIS A 147 -2.76 -3.13 -31.89
C HIS A 147 -1.32 -3.08 -31.40
N ARG A 148 -0.67 -1.93 -31.42
CA ARG A 148 0.74 -1.79 -31.03
C ARG A 148 0.94 -1.50 -29.55
N GLY A 149 -0.09 -0.99 -28.87
CA GLY A 149 0.01 -0.44 -27.53
C GLY A 149 0.23 1.07 -27.52
N VAL A 150 0.09 1.67 -26.33
CA VAL A 150 0.15 3.12 -26.10
C VAL A 150 1.22 3.45 -25.06
N PRO A 151 2.23 4.30 -25.40
CA PRO A 151 3.15 4.81 -24.40
C PRO A 151 2.48 5.93 -23.59
N LEU A 152 2.76 5.94 -22.28
CA LEU A 152 2.45 7.06 -21.40
C LEU A 152 3.55 7.26 -20.37
N THR A 153 3.48 8.38 -19.66
CA THR A 153 4.43 8.71 -18.62
C THR A 153 3.72 9.04 -17.32
N ILE A 154 4.38 8.74 -16.21
CA ILE A 154 3.99 9.20 -14.89
C ILE A 154 5.15 10.04 -14.36
N GLU A 155 4.88 11.32 -14.13
CA GLU A 155 5.89 12.24 -13.63
C GLU A 155 6.28 11.92 -12.17
N PRO A 156 7.50 12.28 -11.74
CA PRO A 156 7.89 12.17 -10.35
C PRO A 156 6.88 12.90 -9.45
N TYR A 157 6.56 12.29 -8.34
CA TYR A 157 5.57 12.80 -7.39
C TYR A 157 6.18 13.04 -6.01
N PRO A 158 5.58 13.89 -5.17
CA PRO A 158 6.03 14.11 -3.80
C PRO A 158 6.11 12.79 -3.01
N ASN A 159 7.14 12.63 -2.21
CA ASN A 159 7.42 11.44 -1.38
C ASN A 159 7.59 10.13 -2.17
N MET A 160 7.91 10.22 -3.46
CA MET A 160 8.23 9.06 -4.29
C MET A 160 9.37 8.25 -3.69
N SER A 161 9.16 6.95 -3.51
CA SER A 161 10.10 6.09 -2.79
C SER A 161 10.32 4.76 -3.49
N SER A 162 11.48 4.18 -3.26
CA SER A 162 11.77 2.82 -3.74
C SER A 162 10.79 1.82 -3.13
N GLY A 163 10.19 0.99 -3.99
CA GLY A 163 9.22 -0.02 -3.61
C GLY A 163 7.77 0.44 -3.69
N ASP A 164 7.51 1.70 -4.08
CA ASP A 164 6.17 2.17 -4.39
C ASP A 164 5.57 1.33 -5.52
N ALA A 165 4.35 0.87 -5.32
CA ALA A 165 3.56 0.12 -6.28
C ALA A 165 2.57 1.07 -6.96
N ILE A 166 2.65 1.17 -8.29
CA ILE A 166 1.78 2.03 -9.08
C ILE A 166 0.76 1.14 -9.79
N THR A 167 -0.53 1.45 -9.65
CA THR A 167 -1.61 0.83 -10.40
C THR A 167 -2.20 1.86 -11.35
N LEU A 168 -2.09 1.60 -12.65
CA LEU A 168 -2.74 2.35 -13.71
C LEU A 168 -4.18 1.86 -13.86
N ARG A 169 -5.14 2.76 -14.08
CA ARG A 169 -6.51 2.47 -14.48
C ARG A 169 -6.72 2.99 -15.90
N TRP A 170 -7.07 2.09 -16.81
CA TRP A 170 -7.42 2.36 -18.21
C TRP A 170 -8.90 2.01 -18.41
N GLY A 171 -9.78 3.01 -18.38
CA GLY A 171 -11.21 2.74 -18.21
C GLY A 171 -11.49 1.97 -16.93
N ASP A 172 -12.09 0.80 -17.07
CA ASP A 172 -12.35 -0.10 -15.93
C ASP A 172 -11.24 -1.13 -15.68
N VAL A 173 -10.25 -1.21 -16.58
CA VAL A 173 -9.13 -2.16 -16.48
C VAL A 173 -8.02 -1.61 -15.59
N ARG A 174 -7.55 -2.42 -14.65
CA ARG A 174 -6.42 -2.09 -13.78
C ARG A 174 -5.18 -2.85 -14.23
N MET A 175 -4.06 -2.13 -14.29
CA MET A 175 -2.76 -2.67 -14.66
C MET A 175 -1.73 -2.28 -13.61
N ASP A 176 -1.16 -3.25 -12.92
CA ASP A 176 -0.07 -3.02 -11.97
C ASP A 176 1.25 -2.86 -12.73
N LEU A 177 1.99 -1.81 -12.38
CA LEU A 177 3.29 -1.52 -12.95
C LEU A 177 4.42 -2.13 -12.11
N PRO A 178 5.62 -2.33 -12.69
CA PRO A 178 6.80 -2.67 -11.91
C PRO A 178 7.02 -1.63 -10.79
N LYS A 179 7.38 -2.11 -9.61
CA LYS A 179 7.63 -1.22 -8.46
C LYS A 179 8.76 -0.24 -8.75
N VAL A 180 8.64 0.97 -8.22
CA VAL A 180 9.69 1.99 -8.30
C VAL A 180 10.99 1.43 -7.72
N THR A 181 12.06 1.44 -8.50
CA THR A 181 13.39 1.02 -8.05
C THR A 181 14.11 2.16 -7.32
N ALA A 182 15.16 1.87 -6.58
CA ALA A 182 15.96 2.92 -5.93
C ALA A 182 16.54 3.93 -6.93
N LYS A 183 16.92 3.46 -8.12
CA LYS A 183 17.43 4.32 -9.20
C LYS A 183 16.32 5.09 -9.93
N GLY A 184 15.07 4.65 -9.82
CA GLY A 184 13.91 5.28 -10.45
C GLY A 184 13.27 6.39 -9.60
N VAL A 185 13.70 6.56 -8.36
CA VAL A 185 13.17 7.63 -7.49
C VAL A 185 13.52 8.99 -8.06
N GLY A 186 12.51 9.85 -8.22
CA GLY A 186 12.67 11.19 -8.81
C GLY A 186 12.76 11.20 -10.34
N LEU A 187 12.60 10.05 -11.00
CA LEU A 187 12.57 9.96 -12.46
C LEU A 187 11.17 9.68 -12.97
N THR A 188 10.88 10.15 -14.19
CA THR A 188 9.64 9.85 -14.92
C THR A 188 9.54 8.35 -15.19
N VAL A 189 8.40 7.73 -14.80
CA VAL A 189 8.11 6.33 -15.07
C VAL A 189 7.55 6.19 -16.48
N GLN A 190 8.26 5.44 -17.34
CA GLN A 190 7.79 5.11 -18.67
C GLN A 190 6.85 3.89 -18.59
N VAL A 191 5.66 4.03 -19.16
CA VAL A 191 4.62 2.99 -19.12
C VAL A 191 4.22 2.63 -20.54
N TRP A 192 4.09 1.35 -20.79
CA TRP A 192 3.54 0.84 -22.04
C TRP A 192 2.24 0.11 -21.77
N VAL A 193 1.11 0.65 -22.25
CA VAL A 193 -0.19 -0.01 -22.17
C VAL A 193 -0.30 -1.00 -23.32
N PRO A 194 -0.36 -2.31 -23.05
CA PRO A 194 -0.40 -3.32 -24.11
C PRO A 194 -1.76 -3.35 -24.80
N SER A 195 -1.78 -3.89 -26.02
CA SER A 195 -3.00 -4.05 -26.83
C SER A 195 -4.13 -4.76 -26.07
N SER A 196 -3.81 -5.77 -25.27
CA SER A 196 -4.80 -6.52 -24.47
C SER A 196 -5.59 -5.62 -23.52
N VAL A 197 -4.90 -4.74 -22.81
CA VAL A 197 -5.52 -3.78 -21.86
C VAL A 197 -6.36 -2.74 -22.60
N ILE A 198 -5.88 -2.28 -23.78
CA ILE A 198 -6.62 -1.30 -24.60
C ILE A 198 -7.91 -1.91 -25.13
N ILE A 199 -7.85 -3.16 -25.63
CA ILE A 199 -9.01 -3.89 -26.17
C ILE A 199 -10.02 -4.21 -25.06
N GLU A 200 -9.54 -4.65 -23.89
CA GLU A 200 -10.38 -4.94 -22.73
C GLU A 200 -11.09 -3.67 -22.21
N GLY A 201 -10.42 -2.51 -22.24
CA GLY A 201 -11.01 -1.23 -21.86
C GLY A 201 -12.05 -0.69 -22.84
N GLY A 202 -12.16 -1.28 -24.03
CA GLY A 202 -13.18 -0.96 -25.03
C GLY A 202 -12.91 0.29 -25.85
N ASP A 203 -13.89 0.62 -26.72
CA ASP A 203 -13.88 1.75 -27.66
C ASP A 203 -14.71 2.94 -27.16
N ASP A 204 -14.38 3.45 -25.99
CA ASP A 204 -15.05 4.62 -25.42
C ASP A 204 -14.46 5.93 -26.00
N CYS A 205 -15.35 6.84 -26.40
CA CYS A 205 -14.98 8.19 -26.85
C CYS A 205 -14.51 9.09 -25.69
N ARG A 206 -14.70 8.67 -24.43
CA ARG A 206 -14.34 9.37 -23.20
C ARG A 206 -13.67 8.44 -22.19
N LEU A 207 -12.86 7.51 -22.65
CA LEU A 207 -12.14 6.59 -21.78
C LEU A 207 -11.26 7.37 -20.79
N GLU A 208 -11.42 7.05 -19.52
CA GLU A 208 -10.66 7.67 -18.44
C GLU A 208 -9.36 6.91 -18.15
N VAL A 209 -8.26 7.65 -18.01
CA VAL A 209 -6.97 7.10 -17.61
C VAL A 209 -6.46 7.85 -16.39
N THR A 210 -6.12 7.09 -15.35
CA THR A 210 -5.56 7.63 -14.11
C THR A 210 -4.66 6.58 -13.45
N TYR A 211 -4.00 6.93 -12.36
CA TYR A 211 -3.17 6.00 -11.58
C TYR A 211 -3.24 6.33 -10.09
N CYS A 212 -2.94 5.35 -9.27
CA CYS A 212 -2.70 5.54 -7.84
C CYS A 212 -1.40 4.87 -7.43
N VAL A 213 -0.88 5.26 -6.28
CA VAL A 213 0.38 4.76 -5.73
C VAL A 213 0.15 4.24 -4.32
N LEU A 214 0.67 3.05 -4.04
CA LEU A 214 0.70 2.43 -2.72
C LEU A 214 2.14 2.25 -2.28
N ASP A 215 2.53 2.79 -1.14
CA ASP A 215 3.87 2.61 -0.63
C ASP A 215 4.07 1.30 0.15
N ARG A 216 5.28 1.07 0.66
CA ARG A 216 5.68 -0.17 1.34
C ARG A 216 4.94 -0.43 2.65
N VAL A 217 4.42 0.61 3.31
CA VAL A 217 3.70 0.51 4.58
C VAL A 217 2.19 0.65 4.43
N GLY A 218 1.71 0.79 3.17
CA GLY A 218 0.29 0.85 2.86
C GLY A 218 -0.31 2.26 2.87
N ASN A 219 0.51 3.33 2.77
CA ASN A 219 -0.03 4.65 2.46
C ASN A 219 -0.48 4.69 1.01
N ASN A 220 -1.71 5.15 0.77
CA ASN A 220 -2.31 5.26 -0.56
C ASN A 220 -2.40 6.72 -0.99
N SER A 221 -1.90 7.03 -2.18
CA SER A 221 -1.94 8.38 -2.75
C SER A 221 -3.33 8.88 -3.11
N ARG A 222 -4.34 7.99 -3.20
CA ARG A 222 -5.56 8.17 -3.99
C ARG A 222 -5.26 8.27 -5.49
N TRP A 223 -6.31 8.47 -6.31
CA TRP A 223 -6.15 8.56 -7.76
C TRP A 223 -5.56 9.91 -8.19
N ALA A 224 -4.68 9.89 -9.18
CA ALA A 224 -4.25 11.12 -9.84
C ALA A 224 -5.42 11.76 -10.60
N PRO A 225 -5.36 13.07 -10.92
CA PRO A 225 -6.35 13.69 -11.78
C PRO A 225 -6.53 12.90 -13.08
N THR A 226 -7.78 12.65 -13.43
CA THR A 226 -8.14 11.82 -14.57
C THR A 226 -7.80 12.50 -15.91
N ARG A 227 -7.26 11.72 -16.85
CA ARG A 227 -7.07 12.13 -18.24
C ARG A 227 -8.07 11.40 -19.11
N THR A 228 -8.88 12.14 -19.88
CA THR A 228 -9.84 11.56 -20.83
C THR A 228 -9.20 11.36 -22.21
N LEU A 229 -9.41 10.18 -22.79
CA LEU A 229 -8.95 9.78 -24.11
C LEU A 229 -10.12 9.38 -25.00
N ARG A 230 -9.93 9.59 -26.31
CA ARG A 230 -10.80 9.01 -27.33
C ARG A 230 -10.13 7.77 -27.90
N ILE A 231 -10.82 6.63 -27.88
CA ILE A 231 -10.37 5.39 -28.54
C ILE A 231 -11.14 5.25 -29.84
N ALA A 232 -10.45 4.99 -30.94
CA ALA A 232 -11.09 4.69 -32.22
C ALA A 232 -11.89 3.38 -32.12
N PRO A 233 -13.05 3.26 -32.78
CA PRO A 233 -13.84 2.05 -32.80
C PRO A 233 -12.98 0.83 -33.17
N LEU A 234 -13.07 -0.22 -32.37
CA LEU A 234 -12.46 -1.50 -32.67
C LEU A 234 -13.28 -2.11 -33.81
N LEU A 235 -12.79 -2.01 -35.04
CA LEU A 235 -13.43 -2.70 -36.16
C LEU A 235 -13.45 -4.19 -35.83
N PRO A 236 -14.63 -4.85 -35.91
CA PRO A 236 -14.67 -6.30 -35.76
C PRO A 236 -13.69 -6.91 -36.77
N THR A 237 -12.82 -7.79 -36.32
CA THR A 237 -11.97 -8.58 -37.19
C THR A 237 -12.90 -9.30 -38.17
N ARG A 238 -12.90 -8.86 -39.43
CA ARG A 238 -13.70 -9.49 -40.48
C ARG A 238 -13.30 -10.97 -40.48
N PRO A 239 -14.26 -11.91 -40.27
CA PRO A 239 -13.91 -13.32 -40.37
C PRO A 239 -13.34 -13.52 -41.76
N ALA A 240 -12.22 -14.24 -41.84
CA ALA A 240 -11.61 -14.60 -43.11
C ALA A 240 -12.71 -15.15 -44.01
N THR A 241 -12.97 -14.47 -45.12
CA THR A 241 -13.95 -14.87 -46.13
C THR A 241 -13.63 -16.31 -46.52
N ALA A 242 -14.55 -17.22 -46.20
CA ALA A 242 -14.46 -18.58 -46.67
C ALA A 242 -14.23 -18.57 -48.19
N THR A 243 -13.17 -19.19 -48.62
CA THR A 243 -12.86 -19.40 -50.03
C THR A 243 -14.08 -20.02 -50.70
N PRO A 244 -14.61 -19.45 -51.80
CA PRO A 244 -15.75 -20.06 -52.45
C PRO A 244 -15.36 -21.48 -52.91
N VAL A 245 -16.11 -22.46 -52.42
CA VAL A 245 -15.99 -23.86 -52.88
C VAL A 245 -16.47 -23.89 -54.33
N TYR A 246 -15.53 -24.15 -55.23
CA TYR A 246 -15.84 -24.35 -56.63
C TYR A 246 -16.68 -25.63 -56.75
N GLN A 247 -17.95 -25.52 -57.13
CA GLN A 247 -18.80 -26.65 -57.52
C GLN A 247 -18.63 -26.88 -59.03
N PRO A 248 -18.13 -28.06 -59.48
CA PRO A 248 -18.09 -28.38 -60.88
C PRO A 248 -19.53 -28.57 -61.41
N ARG A 249 -19.82 -27.94 -62.56
CA ARG A 249 -21.08 -28.16 -63.29
C ARG A 249 -21.17 -29.60 -63.78
N PRO A 250 -22.33 -30.25 -63.68
CA PRO A 250 -22.57 -31.52 -64.33
C PRO A 250 -22.54 -31.33 -65.85
N LEU A 251 -21.78 -32.19 -66.54
CA LEU A 251 -21.82 -32.36 -68.00
C LEU A 251 -23.13 -33.05 -68.35
N GLY A 252 -23.98 -32.36 -69.15
CA GLY A 252 -25.14 -32.94 -69.84
C GLY A 252 -24.77 -33.39 -71.20
#